data_520c2254b185c50fb92cab67d0809ad0
#
_entry.id   520c2254b185c50fb92cab67d0809ad0
#
_cell.length_a   1.000
_cell.length_b   1.000
_cell.length_c   1.000
_cell.angle_alpha   90.00
_cell.angle_beta   90.00
_cell.angle_gamma   90.00
#
_symmetry.space_group_name_H-M   'P 1'
#
loop_
_entity.id
_entity.type
_entity.pdbx_description
1 polymer ?
#
loop_
_entity_poly.entity_id
_entity_poly.type
_entity_poly.pdbx_seq_one_letter_code
_entity_poly.pdbx_strand_id
1 'polypeptide(L)'
;MTHTFSCSADAPLVRTTGGGRDCAEALMAELGAADIAALETVPYAALAAAYNKVAPALKAAGKNTGCTPHPNAFYLGDPLENAFRPETARIPLLVGTVFGEFAAFNGFSLNKAQMSAAEAEGFAEKMLGKQTADALLPLFHAAYPERSAADLPFLDVLFREPTMRYIRRRAETGPVWSYFFNQDFTIEGGRAPWHCSDIPFVFHNTELVPSANISGVTPQLEQQIFDAVLAFARTGNPQHSGIPTWPASTPQQENTMLFDSATRLAPNHDKALIAAALPAISALMARNFDPDSIQH
;
A
#
# COMPACT_ATOMS: atom_id res chain seq x y z
N MET A 1 -11.21 1.40 -5.72
CA MET A 1 -9.94 1.32 -4.97
C MET A 1 -8.83 1.14 -5.96
N THR A 2 -7.94 2.08 -6.04
CA THR A 2 -6.73 1.98 -6.84
C THR A 2 -5.60 1.76 -5.84
N HIS A 3 -5.13 0.53 -5.70
CA HIS A 3 -3.86 0.28 -5.05
C HIS A 3 -2.79 0.77 -6.01
N THR A 4 -2.17 1.88 -5.70
CA THR A 4 -1.03 2.40 -6.46
C THR A 4 0.21 1.64 -6.01
N PHE A 5 0.63 0.66 -6.80
CA PHE A 5 1.94 0.05 -6.63
C PHE A 5 3.01 1.02 -7.12
N SER A 6 3.71 1.66 -6.24
CA SER A 6 4.91 2.43 -6.52
C SER A 6 6.07 1.83 -5.72
N CYS A 7 6.92 1.05 -6.38
CA CYS A 7 8.13 0.54 -5.77
C CYS A 7 9.23 1.61 -5.82
N SER A 8 9.81 1.90 -4.67
CA SER A 8 11.04 2.65 -4.36
C SER A 8 11.29 3.98 -5.12
N ALA A 9 11.80 4.96 -4.39
CA ALA A 9 12.17 6.30 -4.89
C ALA A 9 13.21 6.29 -6.03
N ASP A 10 13.92 5.18 -6.25
CA ASP A 10 15.02 5.07 -7.22
C ASP A 10 14.77 4.05 -8.35
N ALA A 11 13.65 3.36 -8.36
CA ALA A 11 13.26 2.50 -9.46
C ALA A 11 11.95 2.99 -10.05
N PRO A 12 11.96 3.66 -11.21
CA PRO A 12 10.72 4.01 -11.88
C PRO A 12 9.93 2.72 -12.15
N LEU A 13 8.71 2.65 -11.64
CA LEU A 13 7.77 1.54 -11.82
C LEU A 13 7.50 1.24 -13.28
N VAL A 14 7.63 2.24 -14.12
CA VAL A 14 7.51 2.15 -15.55
C VAL A 14 8.87 2.45 -16.14
N ARG A 15 9.69 1.42 -16.36
CA ARG A 15 10.82 1.56 -17.26
C ARG A 15 10.26 1.82 -18.66
N THR A 16 10.57 2.97 -19.21
CA THR A 16 10.10 3.46 -20.51
C THR A 16 10.65 2.64 -21.70
N THR A 17 11.53 1.67 -21.47
CA THR A 17 12.16 0.86 -22.49
C THR A 17 11.56 -0.54 -22.52
N GLY A 18 10.84 -0.83 -23.60
CA GLY A 18 10.49 -2.19 -24.00
C GLY A 18 9.16 -2.74 -23.51
N GLY A 19 8.53 -2.18 -22.46
CA GLY A 19 7.24 -2.68 -21.96
C GLY A 19 7.20 -4.22 -21.87
N GLY A 20 6.08 -4.83 -22.19
CA GLY A 20 5.95 -6.29 -22.31
C GLY A 20 6.39 -6.88 -23.67
N ARG A 21 6.88 -6.06 -24.60
CA ARG A 21 7.19 -6.50 -25.98
C ARG A 21 8.25 -7.60 -26.01
N ASP A 22 9.40 -7.38 -25.36
CA ASP A 22 10.48 -8.37 -25.32
C ASP A 22 10.00 -9.72 -24.75
N CYS A 23 9.16 -9.66 -23.71
CA CYS A 23 8.57 -10.85 -23.12
C CYS A 23 7.59 -11.53 -24.07
N ALA A 24 6.72 -10.77 -24.72
CA ALA A 24 5.76 -11.30 -25.69
C ALA A 24 6.47 -11.95 -26.90
N GLU A 25 7.50 -11.31 -27.45
CA GLU A 25 8.30 -11.85 -28.56
C GLU A 25 9.01 -13.15 -28.16
N ALA A 26 9.59 -13.20 -26.95
CA ALA A 26 10.23 -14.42 -26.45
C ALA A 26 9.22 -15.56 -26.23
N LEU A 27 8.02 -15.25 -25.72
CA LEU A 27 6.95 -16.22 -25.55
C LEU A 27 6.42 -16.74 -26.91
N MET A 28 6.23 -15.85 -27.88
CA MET A 28 5.84 -16.25 -29.24
C MET A 28 6.87 -17.18 -29.87
N ALA A 29 8.16 -16.86 -29.73
CA ALA A 29 9.24 -17.70 -30.22
C ALA A 29 9.29 -19.08 -29.56
N GLU A 30 9.14 -19.11 -28.22
CA GLU A 30 9.16 -20.37 -27.44
C GLU A 30 7.96 -21.27 -27.76
N LEU A 31 6.80 -20.69 -28.01
CA LEU A 31 5.55 -21.41 -28.26
C LEU A 31 5.26 -21.63 -29.75
N GLY A 32 6.08 -21.06 -30.65
CA GLY A 32 5.83 -21.10 -32.08
C GLY A 32 4.57 -20.33 -32.49
N ALA A 33 4.16 -19.32 -31.70
CA ALA A 33 2.99 -18.50 -31.98
C ALA A 33 3.30 -17.47 -33.09
N ALA A 34 2.41 -17.34 -34.07
CA ALA A 34 2.63 -16.46 -35.21
C ALA A 34 2.45 -14.97 -34.87
N ASP A 35 1.61 -14.68 -33.88
CA ASP A 35 1.28 -13.32 -33.44
C ASP A 35 0.74 -13.32 -31.98
N ILE A 36 0.46 -12.13 -31.45
CA ILE A 36 -0.09 -11.93 -30.11
C ILE A 36 -1.46 -12.62 -29.94
N ALA A 37 -2.31 -12.61 -30.96
CA ALA A 37 -3.62 -13.23 -30.88
C ALA A 37 -3.52 -14.75 -30.69
N ALA A 38 -2.49 -15.37 -31.26
CA ALA A 38 -2.21 -16.79 -31.04
C ALA A 38 -1.85 -17.09 -29.57
N LEU A 39 -1.19 -16.19 -28.85
CA LEU A 39 -0.90 -16.35 -27.41
C LEU A 39 -2.17 -16.38 -26.55
N GLU A 40 -3.21 -15.65 -26.94
CA GLU A 40 -4.49 -15.60 -26.19
C GLU A 40 -5.20 -16.96 -26.16
N THR A 41 -4.88 -17.82 -27.14
CA THR A 41 -5.48 -19.17 -27.24
C THR A 41 -4.62 -20.27 -26.61
N VAL A 42 -3.41 -19.95 -26.16
CA VAL A 42 -2.51 -20.92 -25.53
C VAL A 42 -3.07 -21.30 -24.15
N PRO A 43 -3.16 -22.59 -23.80
CA PRO A 43 -3.52 -23.01 -22.47
C PRO A 43 -2.60 -22.41 -21.41
N TYR A 44 -3.17 -21.93 -20.28
CA TYR A 44 -2.42 -21.27 -19.22
C TYR A 44 -1.18 -22.05 -18.75
N ALA A 45 -1.28 -23.37 -18.59
CA ALA A 45 -0.16 -24.21 -18.16
C ALA A 45 1.01 -24.15 -19.14
N ALA A 46 0.75 -24.15 -20.45
CA ALA A 46 1.79 -24.04 -21.48
C ALA A 46 2.40 -22.63 -21.49
N LEU A 47 1.56 -21.59 -21.38
CA LEU A 47 2.03 -20.20 -21.30
C LEU A 47 2.91 -19.99 -20.06
N ALA A 48 2.50 -20.49 -18.89
CA ALA A 48 3.27 -20.40 -17.65
C ALA A 48 4.63 -21.14 -17.74
N ALA A 49 4.63 -22.34 -18.33
CA ALA A 49 5.87 -23.09 -18.56
C ALA A 49 6.83 -22.34 -19.49
N ALA A 50 6.32 -21.79 -20.58
CA ALA A 50 7.11 -20.97 -21.50
C ALA A 50 7.66 -19.70 -20.80
N TYR A 51 6.83 -19.01 -20.01
CA TYR A 51 7.26 -17.85 -19.23
C TYR A 51 8.40 -18.19 -18.27
N ASN A 52 8.25 -19.26 -17.49
CA ASN A 52 9.28 -19.69 -16.53
C ASN A 52 10.60 -20.05 -17.23
N LYS A 53 10.56 -20.48 -18.49
CA LYS A 53 11.74 -20.78 -19.30
C LYS A 53 12.43 -19.51 -19.83
N VAL A 54 11.67 -18.52 -20.33
CA VAL A 54 12.25 -17.32 -20.97
C VAL A 54 12.54 -16.18 -19.99
N ALA A 55 11.79 -16.04 -18.91
CA ALA A 55 11.89 -14.90 -17.98
C ALA A 55 13.28 -14.77 -17.32
N PRO A 56 14.00 -15.84 -16.91
CA PRO A 56 15.33 -15.69 -16.32
C PRO A 56 16.34 -15.01 -17.25
N ALA A 57 16.36 -15.39 -18.52
CA ALA A 57 17.25 -14.79 -19.51
C ALA A 57 16.91 -13.31 -19.80
N LEU A 58 15.62 -12.99 -19.87
CA LEU A 58 15.15 -11.62 -20.03
C LEU A 58 15.53 -10.75 -18.83
N LYS A 59 15.32 -11.25 -17.60
CA LYS A 59 15.74 -10.55 -16.37
C LYS A 59 17.25 -10.31 -16.33
N ALA A 60 18.05 -11.32 -16.65
CA ALA A 60 19.50 -11.20 -16.74
C ALA A 60 19.94 -10.16 -17.78
N ALA A 61 19.18 -9.99 -18.86
CA ALA A 61 19.39 -8.96 -19.87
C ALA A 61 18.81 -7.58 -19.48
N GLY A 62 18.28 -7.42 -18.27
CA GLY A 62 17.67 -6.18 -17.79
C GLY A 62 16.34 -5.83 -18.46
N LYS A 63 15.67 -6.81 -19.08
CA LYS A 63 14.39 -6.63 -19.75
C LYS A 63 13.23 -6.71 -18.77
N ASN A 64 12.16 -5.97 -19.06
CA ASN A 64 10.94 -6.07 -18.28
C ASN A 64 10.19 -7.37 -18.61
N THR A 65 9.91 -8.17 -17.59
CA THR A 65 9.13 -9.41 -17.70
C THR A 65 7.75 -9.29 -17.07
N GLY A 66 7.40 -8.13 -16.50
CA GLY A 66 6.12 -7.87 -15.83
C GLY A 66 5.05 -7.30 -16.75
N CYS A 67 3.84 -7.22 -16.20
CA CYS A 67 2.65 -6.63 -16.85
C CYS A 67 2.41 -5.20 -16.35
N THR A 68 3.41 -4.33 -16.43
CA THR A 68 3.26 -2.92 -16.02
C THR A 68 2.65 -2.08 -17.14
N PRO A 69 1.84 -1.06 -16.82
CA PRO A 69 1.34 -0.12 -17.82
C PRO A 69 2.48 0.54 -18.60
N HIS A 70 2.32 0.66 -19.91
CA HIS A 70 3.28 1.31 -20.79
C HIS A 70 2.70 2.59 -21.38
N PRO A 71 3.46 3.72 -21.37
CA PRO A 71 2.99 4.97 -21.95
C PRO A 71 2.58 4.82 -23.42
N ASN A 72 1.41 5.37 -23.74
CA ASN A 72 0.84 5.37 -25.11
C ASN A 72 -0.09 6.59 -25.28
N ALA A 73 -0.82 6.66 -26.36
CA ALA A 73 -1.75 7.76 -26.62
C ALA A 73 -2.85 7.91 -25.56
N PHE A 74 -3.19 6.84 -24.84
CA PHE A 74 -4.18 6.85 -23.77
C PHE A 74 -3.57 6.98 -22.38
N TYR A 75 -2.52 6.24 -22.05
CA TYR A 75 -1.81 6.30 -20.78
C TYR A 75 -0.54 7.14 -20.90
N LEU A 76 -0.51 8.28 -20.24
CA LEU A 76 0.60 9.25 -20.36
C LEU A 76 1.87 8.85 -19.59
N GLY A 77 1.83 7.78 -18.81
CA GLY A 77 2.91 7.35 -17.93
C GLY A 77 2.59 7.63 -16.47
N ASP A 78 3.61 7.57 -15.61
CA ASP A 78 3.46 7.79 -14.18
C ASP A 78 2.88 9.20 -13.90
N PRO A 79 1.71 9.30 -13.26
CA PRO A 79 1.09 10.59 -12.97
C PRO A 79 1.86 11.43 -11.96
N LEU A 80 2.81 10.84 -11.21
CA LEU A 80 3.71 11.60 -10.32
C LEU A 80 4.76 12.39 -11.11
N GLU A 81 5.16 11.90 -12.27
CA GLU A 81 6.13 12.53 -13.16
C GLU A 81 5.44 13.30 -14.30
N ASN A 82 4.33 12.75 -14.79
CA ASN A 82 3.56 13.34 -15.87
C ASN A 82 2.29 14.04 -15.31
N ALA A 83 1.61 14.79 -16.15
CA ALA A 83 0.33 15.37 -15.79
C ALA A 83 -0.79 14.30 -15.82
N PHE A 84 -1.81 14.49 -14.99
CA PHE A 84 -3.09 13.81 -15.20
C PHE A 84 -3.75 14.31 -16.49
N ARG A 85 -4.48 13.43 -17.16
CA ARG A 85 -5.29 13.86 -18.30
C ARG A 85 -6.34 14.88 -17.87
N PRO A 86 -6.54 15.98 -18.60
CA PRO A 86 -7.49 17.03 -18.21
C PRO A 86 -8.91 16.52 -17.97
N GLU A 87 -9.34 15.49 -18.69
CA GLU A 87 -10.67 14.88 -18.57
C GLU A 87 -10.90 14.24 -17.18
N THR A 88 -9.81 13.87 -16.49
CA THR A 88 -9.90 13.26 -15.16
C THR A 88 -10.10 14.27 -14.03
N ALA A 89 -9.97 15.58 -14.29
CA ALA A 89 -10.06 16.62 -13.26
C ALA A 89 -11.42 16.62 -12.51
N ARG A 90 -12.48 16.17 -13.16
CA ARG A 90 -13.84 16.10 -12.57
C ARG A 90 -14.11 14.78 -11.84
N ILE A 91 -13.22 13.82 -11.93
CA ILE A 91 -13.42 12.50 -11.32
C ILE A 91 -12.91 12.57 -9.88
N PRO A 92 -13.77 12.46 -8.85
CA PRO A 92 -13.32 12.45 -7.48
C PRO A 92 -12.52 11.17 -7.19
N LEU A 93 -11.56 11.27 -6.27
CA LEU A 93 -10.74 10.15 -5.82
C LEU A 93 -10.90 9.93 -4.32
N LEU A 94 -11.15 8.68 -3.93
CA LEU A 94 -10.98 8.19 -2.56
C LEU A 94 -9.87 7.15 -2.58
N VAL A 95 -8.81 7.39 -1.81
CA VAL A 95 -7.62 6.51 -1.77
C VAL A 95 -7.15 6.34 -0.33
N GLY A 96 -6.64 5.17 0.00
CA GLY A 96 -6.11 4.90 1.32
C GLY A 96 -5.10 3.76 1.35
N THR A 97 -4.45 3.64 2.50
CA THR A 97 -3.50 2.57 2.81
C THR A 97 -3.78 2.04 4.22
N VAL A 98 -3.17 0.93 4.57
CA VAL A 98 -3.18 0.39 5.94
C VAL A 98 -1.83 0.61 6.61
N PHE A 99 -1.78 0.55 7.94
CA PHE A 99 -0.57 0.86 8.70
C PHE A 99 0.63 -0.01 8.32
N GLY A 100 0.42 -1.31 8.16
CA GLY A 100 1.52 -2.27 7.95
C GLY A 100 1.23 -3.23 6.80
N GLU A 101 1.22 -2.74 5.56
CA GLU A 101 0.87 -3.53 4.36
C GLU A 101 1.54 -4.93 4.35
N PHE A 102 2.79 -5.01 4.79
CA PHE A 102 3.55 -6.25 4.81
C PHE A 102 3.70 -6.87 6.22
N ALA A 103 3.00 -6.36 7.24
CA ALA A 103 3.12 -6.83 8.62
C ALA A 103 2.77 -8.32 8.81
N ALA A 104 1.92 -8.88 7.94
CA ALA A 104 1.55 -10.29 7.97
C ALA A 104 2.61 -11.25 7.42
N PHE A 105 3.56 -10.74 6.63
CA PHE A 105 4.48 -11.58 5.84
C PHE A 105 5.87 -11.72 6.45
N ASN A 106 6.13 -11.11 7.60
CA ASN A 106 7.47 -11.02 8.18
C ASN A 106 7.83 -12.15 9.16
N GLY A 107 6.97 -13.15 9.33
CA GLY A 107 7.21 -14.34 10.16
C GLY A 107 7.33 -14.10 11.67
N PHE A 108 7.16 -12.87 12.15
CA PHE A 108 7.20 -12.55 13.58
C PHE A 108 5.81 -12.65 14.21
N SER A 109 5.69 -13.45 15.26
CA SER A 109 4.55 -13.41 16.16
C SER A 109 4.94 -12.59 17.39
N LEU A 110 4.46 -11.34 17.46
CA LEU A 110 4.70 -10.45 18.59
C LEU A 110 3.45 -10.37 19.44
N ASN A 111 3.51 -10.84 20.68
CA ASN A 111 2.46 -10.61 21.65
C ASN A 111 2.62 -9.21 22.26
N LYS A 112 2.22 -8.16 21.53
CA LYS A 112 2.34 -6.75 21.95
C LYS A 112 1.60 -6.48 23.26
N ALA A 113 0.52 -7.18 23.54
CA ALA A 113 -0.28 -7.00 24.75
C ALA A 113 0.50 -7.37 26.03
N GLN A 114 1.57 -8.16 25.92
CA GLN A 114 2.43 -8.55 27.04
C GLN A 114 3.75 -7.78 27.11
N MET A 115 4.02 -6.90 26.14
CA MET A 115 5.26 -6.11 26.10
C MET A 115 5.11 -4.83 26.94
N SER A 116 6.09 -4.53 27.76
CA SER A 116 6.28 -3.20 28.33
C SER A 116 6.72 -2.20 27.23
N ALA A 117 6.57 -0.92 27.48
CA ALA A 117 7.06 0.13 26.56
C ALA A 117 8.55 -0.03 26.24
N ALA A 118 9.39 -0.30 27.25
CA ALA A 118 10.83 -0.49 27.08
C ALA A 118 11.16 -1.72 26.22
N GLU A 119 10.42 -2.83 26.37
CA GLU A 119 10.60 -4.01 25.52
C GLU A 119 10.17 -3.74 24.07
N ALA A 120 9.11 -2.97 23.87
CA ALA A 120 8.64 -2.58 22.54
C ALA A 120 9.67 -1.66 21.83
N GLU A 121 10.23 -0.68 22.53
CA GLU A 121 11.31 0.18 22.02
C GLU A 121 12.59 -0.62 21.75
N GLY A 122 12.98 -1.51 22.67
CA GLY A 122 14.11 -2.42 22.48
C GLY A 122 13.96 -3.35 21.27
N PHE A 123 12.74 -3.79 20.99
CA PHE A 123 12.45 -4.55 19.76
C PHE A 123 12.64 -3.68 18.51
N ALA A 124 12.12 -2.46 18.50
CA ALA A 124 12.31 -1.53 17.38
C ALA A 124 13.81 -1.23 17.16
N GLU A 125 14.57 -1.01 18.24
CA GLU A 125 16.03 -0.82 18.18
C GLU A 125 16.74 -2.05 17.59
N LYS A 126 16.37 -3.25 18.01
CA LYS A 126 16.93 -4.49 17.47
C LYS A 126 16.71 -4.64 15.97
N MET A 127 15.52 -4.26 15.48
CA MET A 127 15.14 -4.42 14.07
C MET A 127 15.76 -3.33 13.17
N LEU A 128 15.79 -2.09 13.63
CA LEU A 128 16.18 -0.92 12.82
C LEU A 128 17.62 -0.46 13.08
N GLY A 129 18.21 -0.90 14.18
CA GLY A 129 19.47 -0.36 14.73
C GLY A 129 19.23 0.88 15.59
N LYS A 130 20.08 1.05 16.62
CA LYS A 130 19.91 2.09 17.65
C LYS A 130 19.77 3.50 17.08
N GLN A 131 20.66 3.90 16.17
CA GLN A 131 20.66 5.26 15.61
C GLN A 131 19.35 5.56 14.87
N THR A 132 18.83 4.59 14.11
CA THR A 132 17.57 4.73 13.38
C THR A 132 16.38 4.77 14.33
N ALA A 133 16.35 3.88 15.33
CA ALA A 133 15.29 3.85 16.33
C ALA A 133 15.23 5.17 17.12
N ASP A 134 16.36 5.66 17.61
CA ASP A 134 16.45 6.94 18.33
C ASP A 134 15.90 8.12 17.50
N ALA A 135 16.12 8.11 16.19
CA ALA A 135 15.61 9.16 15.29
C ALA A 135 14.11 9.02 14.99
N LEU A 136 13.59 7.79 14.88
CA LEU A 136 12.22 7.53 14.44
C LEU A 136 11.20 7.44 15.58
N LEU A 137 11.57 6.92 16.76
CA LEU A 137 10.66 6.73 17.89
C LEU A 137 9.93 8.02 18.31
N PRO A 138 10.58 9.19 18.43
CA PRO A 138 9.86 10.42 18.75
C PRO A 138 8.82 10.82 17.70
N LEU A 139 9.12 10.62 16.42
CA LEU A 139 8.20 10.89 15.31
C LEU A 139 7.05 9.89 15.29
N PHE A 140 7.35 8.64 15.61
CA PHE A 140 6.37 7.56 15.69
C PHE A 140 5.35 7.82 16.80
N HIS A 141 5.82 8.13 18.01
CA HIS A 141 4.93 8.44 19.14
C HIS A 141 4.11 9.72 18.91
N ALA A 142 4.64 10.69 18.16
CA ALA A 142 3.90 11.89 17.79
C ALA A 142 2.78 11.57 16.77
N ALA A 143 3.04 10.69 15.79
CA ALA A 143 2.07 10.32 14.77
C ALA A 143 1.04 9.28 15.29
N TYR A 144 1.47 8.36 16.13
CA TYR A 144 0.71 7.20 16.61
C TYR A 144 0.83 7.03 18.14
N PRO A 145 0.29 7.96 18.95
CA PRO A 145 0.51 7.99 20.40
C PRO A 145 -0.01 6.74 21.14
N GLU A 146 -1.04 6.09 20.59
CA GLU A 146 -1.66 4.91 21.20
C GLU A 146 -1.06 3.58 20.72
N ARG A 147 -0.12 3.63 19.75
CA ARG A 147 0.44 2.44 19.14
C ARG A 147 1.72 1.98 19.81
N SER A 148 1.90 0.67 19.93
CA SER A 148 3.15 0.09 20.45
C SER A 148 4.35 0.43 19.57
N ALA A 149 5.47 0.83 20.17
CA ALA A 149 6.73 1.04 19.45
C ALA A 149 7.22 -0.21 18.70
N ALA A 150 6.79 -1.39 19.11
CA ALA A 150 7.08 -2.65 18.41
C ALA A 150 6.49 -2.71 16.98
N ASP A 151 5.54 -1.83 16.65
CA ASP A 151 4.98 -1.74 15.30
C ASP A 151 5.84 -0.90 14.34
N LEU A 152 6.74 -0.05 14.85
CA LEU A 152 7.55 0.85 14.02
C LEU A 152 8.31 0.13 12.88
N PRO A 153 8.94 -1.05 13.08
CA PRO A 153 9.61 -1.77 12.00
C PRO A 153 8.67 -2.28 10.89
N PHE A 154 7.36 -2.30 11.14
CA PHE A 154 6.34 -2.79 10.22
C PHE A 154 5.52 -1.68 9.58
N LEU A 155 5.85 -0.43 9.89
CA LEU A 155 5.23 0.74 9.26
C LEU A 155 5.39 0.65 7.74
N ASP A 156 4.28 0.72 7.01
CA ASP A 156 4.35 0.76 5.57
C ASP A 156 4.87 2.12 5.08
N VAL A 157 5.93 2.09 4.32
CA VAL A 157 6.48 3.24 3.61
C VAL A 157 6.39 3.07 2.09
N LEU A 158 6.21 1.83 1.60
CA LEU A 158 6.25 1.52 0.16
C LEU A 158 4.97 1.94 -0.55
N PHE A 159 3.82 1.82 0.10
CA PHE A 159 2.54 2.30 -0.44
C PHE A 159 2.20 3.67 0.11
N ARG A 160 2.49 3.92 1.39
CA ARG A 160 2.11 5.17 2.06
C ARG A 160 2.78 6.39 1.44
N GLU A 161 4.10 6.38 1.25
CA GLU A 161 4.83 7.53 0.69
C GLU A 161 4.36 7.89 -0.73
N PRO A 162 4.32 6.95 -1.69
CA PRO A 162 3.85 7.28 -3.03
C PRO A 162 2.37 7.67 -3.06
N THR A 163 1.54 7.09 -2.19
CA THR A 163 0.13 7.49 -2.07
C THR A 163 0.02 8.94 -1.60
N MET A 164 0.81 9.37 -0.62
CA MET A 164 0.85 10.77 -0.18
C MET A 164 1.28 11.72 -1.31
N ARG A 165 2.29 11.33 -2.10
CA ARG A 165 2.69 12.11 -3.30
C ARG A 165 1.58 12.17 -4.32
N TYR A 166 0.91 11.04 -4.57
CA TYR A 166 -0.20 10.96 -5.51
C TYR A 166 -1.38 11.83 -5.07
N ILE A 167 -1.74 11.83 -3.78
CA ILE A 167 -2.80 12.68 -3.22
C ILE A 167 -2.47 14.16 -3.47
N ARG A 168 -1.26 14.61 -3.12
CA ARG A 168 -0.84 16.00 -3.34
C ARG A 168 -0.91 16.39 -4.82
N ARG A 169 -0.39 15.53 -5.70
CA ARG A 169 -0.42 15.77 -7.14
C ARG A 169 -1.83 15.80 -7.70
N ARG A 170 -2.69 14.86 -7.22
CA ARG A 170 -4.09 14.79 -7.65
C ARG A 170 -4.91 15.99 -7.16
N ALA A 171 -4.63 16.49 -5.96
CA ALA A 171 -5.29 17.66 -5.38
C ALA A 171 -5.06 18.96 -6.15
N GLU A 172 -4.04 19.03 -7.02
CA GLU A 172 -3.84 20.17 -7.93
C GLU A 172 -4.92 20.24 -9.02
N THR A 173 -5.54 19.13 -9.37
CA THR A 173 -6.43 19.01 -10.53
C THR A 173 -7.86 18.62 -10.20
N GLY A 174 -8.12 18.04 -9.04
CA GLY A 174 -9.47 17.59 -8.68
C GLY A 174 -9.61 17.16 -7.22
N PRO A 175 -10.82 16.87 -6.79
CA PRO A 175 -11.09 16.51 -5.40
C PRO A 175 -10.53 15.12 -5.05
N VAL A 176 -9.80 15.03 -3.93
CA VAL A 176 -9.24 13.79 -3.41
C VAL A 176 -9.40 13.71 -1.90
N TRP A 177 -9.85 12.56 -1.43
CA TRP A 177 -9.95 12.20 -0.02
C TRP A 177 -8.98 11.07 0.29
N SER A 178 -8.35 11.15 1.48
CA SER A 178 -7.38 10.18 1.96
C SER A 178 -7.90 9.49 3.20
N TYR A 179 -7.83 8.15 3.26
CA TYR A 179 -8.02 7.42 4.50
C TYR A 179 -6.78 6.59 4.86
N PHE A 180 -6.69 6.25 6.13
CA PHE A 180 -5.67 5.37 6.66
C PHE A 180 -6.30 4.41 7.66
N PHE A 181 -6.21 3.11 7.37
CA PHE A 181 -6.74 2.09 8.24
C PHE A 181 -5.69 1.72 9.29
N ASN A 182 -5.99 2.04 10.56
CA ASN A 182 -5.06 1.99 11.67
C ASN A 182 -5.50 1.06 12.80
N GLN A 183 -6.57 0.27 12.63
CA GLN A 183 -7.12 -0.58 13.66
C GLN A 183 -6.28 -1.84 13.88
N ASP A 184 -5.77 -2.04 15.11
CA ASP A 184 -5.15 -3.30 15.50
C ASP A 184 -6.17 -4.43 15.63
N PHE A 185 -5.73 -5.61 15.27
CA PHE A 185 -6.50 -6.85 15.43
C PHE A 185 -6.09 -7.58 16.70
N THR A 186 -7.04 -8.27 17.35
CA THR A 186 -6.81 -8.95 18.63
C THR A 186 -6.10 -10.29 18.53
N ILE A 187 -5.86 -10.77 17.31
CA ILE A 187 -5.14 -12.02 17.06
C ILE A 187 -3.68 -11.91 17.49
N GLU A 188 -3.10 -13.03 17.93
CA GLU A 188 -1.68 -13.16 18.29
C GLU A 188 -1.20 -12.11 19.32
N GLY A 189 -2.09 -11.66 20.20
CA GLY A 189 -1.75 -10.68 21.22
C GLY A 189 -1.63 -9.23 20.72
N GLY A 190 -2.30 -8.92 19.63
CA GLY A 190 -2.35 -7.60 19.00
C GLY A 190 -1.51 -7.51 17.73
N ARG A 191 -2.15 -7.60 16.57
CA ARG A 191 -1.49 -7.47 15.29
C ARG A 191 -1.85 -6.16 14.62
N ALA A 192 -0.84 -5.44 14.12
CA ALA A 192 -1.05 -4.27 13.26
C ALA A 192 -1.83 -4.67 11.99
N PRO A 193 -2.65 -3.77 11.42
CA PRO A 193 -3.35 -4.05 10.18
C PRO A 193 -2.36 -4.35 9.05
N TRP A 194 -2.71 -5.30 8.21
CA TRP A 194 -1.89 -5.80 7.09
C TRP A 194 -2.62 -5.60 5.75
N HIS A 195 -1.95 -5.89 4.67
CA HIS A 195 -2.48 -5.78 3.30
C HIS A 195 -3.86 -6.42 3.18
N CYS A 196 -4.82 -5.66 2.67
CA CYS A 196 -6.22 -6.07 2.51
C CYS A 196 -7.03 -6.25 3.79
N SER A 197 -6.50 -5.94 4.98
CA SER A 197 -7.23 -6.09 6.24
C SER A 197 -8.40 -5.12 6.43
N ASP A 198 -8.46 -4.04 5.66
CA ASP A 198 -9.57 -3.08 5.60
C ASP A 198 -10.74 -3.56 4.71
N ILE A 199 -10.50 -4.52 3.81
CA ILE A 199 -11.50 -4.98 2.82
C ILE A 199 -12.81 -5.43 3.47
N PRO A 200 -12.83 -6.25 4.53
CA PRO A 200 -14.09 -6.64 5.17
C PRO A 200 -14.93 -5.47 5.67
N PHE A 201 -14.29 -4.41 6.16
CA PHE A 201 -14.96 -3.19 6.63
C PHE A 201 -15.52 -2.38 5.46
N VAL A 202 -14.79 -2.33 4.35
CA VAL A 202 -15.23 -1.64 3.12
C VAL A 202 -16.44 -2.29 2.49
N PHE A 203 -16.53 -3.63 2.52
CA PHE A 203 -17.63 -4.40 1.92
C PHE A 203 -18.74 -4.78 2.91
N HIS A 204 -18.65 -4.33 4.15
CA HIS A 204 -19.64 -4.63 5.20
C HIS A 204 -19.89 -6.13 5.36
N ASN A 205 -18.82 -6.89 5.48
CA ASN A 205 -18.87 -8.36 5.59
C ASN A 205 -17.84 -8.90 6.61
N THR A 206 -17.58 -8.12 7.66
CA THR A 206 -16.64 -8.51 8.74
C THR A 206 -17.06 -9.79 9.44
N GLU A 207 -18.34 -10.14 9.46
CA GLU A 207 -18.88 -11.38 10.03
C GLU A 207 -18.32 -12.64 9.32
N LEU A 208 -17.88 -12.50 8.07
CA LEU A 208 -17.27 -13.60 7.31
C LEU A 208 -15.77 -13.77 7.61
N VAL A 209 -15.18 -12.83 8.36
CA VAL A 209 -13.73 -12.78 8.66
C VAL A 209 -13.52 -12.76 10.17
N PRO A 210 -13.33 -13.92 10.82
CA PRO A 210 -13.24 -14.01 12.28
C PRO A 210 -12.20 -13.08 12.91
N SER A 211 -11.06 -12.82 12.25
CA SER A 211 -10.03 -11.90 12.72
C SER A 211 -10.48 -10.44 12.76
N ALA A 212 -11.45 -10.06 11.92
CA ALA A 212 -12.01 -8.70 11.90
C ALA A 212 -13.03 -8.45 13.02
N ASN A 213 -13.45 -9.47 13.78
CA ASN A 213 -14.42 -9.33 14.85
C ASN A 213 -13.74 -8.87 16.16
N ILE A 214 -13.60 -7.56 16.29
CA ILE A 214 -12.96 -6.89 17.43
C ILE A 214 -14.08 -6.37 18.36
N SER A 215 -14.17 -6.96 19.57
CA SER A 215 -15.21 -6.63 20.54
C SER A 215 -15.24 -5.13 20.85
N GLY A 216 -16.43 -4.53 20.77
CA GLY A 216 -16.65 -3.11 21.06
C GLY A 216 -16.16 -2.14 19.97
N VAL A 217 -15.54 -2.63 18.89
CA VAL A 217 -14.98 -1.79 17.83
C VAL A 217 -15.62 -2.06 16.48
N THR A 218 -15.62 -3.31 16.03
CA THR A 218 -15.99 -3.69 14.66
C THR A 218 -17.33 -3.13 14.18
N PRO A 219 -18.44 -3.23 14.93
CA PRO A 219 -19.74 -2.79 14.38
C PRO A 219 -19.77 -1.31 14.00
N GLN A 220 -19.16 -0.46 14.84
CA GLN A 220 -19.11 0.98 14.57
C GLN A 220 -18.13 1.31 13.46
N LEU A 221 -16.92 0.74 13.50
CA LEU A 221 -15.87 1.00 12.52
C LEU A 221 -16.27 0.53 11.11
N GLU A 222 -16.86 -0.66 11.02
CA GLU A 222 -17.40 -1.20 9.77
C GLU A 222 -18.45 -0.29 9.18
N GLN A 223 -19.43 0.14 9.99
CA GLN A 223 -20.47 1.05 9.54
C GLN A 223 -19.90 2.39 9.05
N GLN A 224 -18.92 2.94 9.77
CA GLN A 224 -18.26 4.21 9.38
C GLN A 224 -17.55 4.10 8.03
N ILE A 225 -16.78 3.03 7.81
CA ILE A 225 -16.03 2.83 6.58
C ILE A 225 -16.98 2.53 5.42
N PHE A 226 -17.93 1.63 5.61
CA PHE A 226 -18.91 1.26 4.59
C PHE A 226 -19.75 2.46 4.14
N ASP A 227 -20.28 3.23 5.08
CA ASP A 227 -21.08 4.43 4.77
C ASP A 227 -20.26 5.50 4.04
N ALA A 228 -18.97 5.66 4.39
CA ALA A 228 -18.09 6.58 3.68
C ALA A 228 -17.87 6.15 2.23
N VAL A 229 -17.60 4.86 1.99
CA VAL A 229 -17.45 4.31 0.63
C VAL A 229 -18.77 4.42 -0.15
N LEU A 230 -19.90 4.14 0.49
CA LEU A 230 -21.22 4.22 -0.14
C LEU A 230 -21.60 5.67 -0.47
N ALA A 231 -21.34 6.61 0.43
CA ALA A 231 -21.54 8.04 0.18
C ALA A 231 -20.67 8.51 -0.99
N PHE A 232 -19.40 8.12 -1.01
CA PHE A 232 -18.47 8.45 -2.10
C PHE A 232 -18.94 7.86 -3.44
N ALA A 233 -19.38 6.60 -3.46
CA ALA A 233 -19.87 5.97 -4.69
C ALA A 233 -21.12 6.67 -5.26
N ARG A 234 -21.98 7.22 -4.39
CA ARG A 234 -23.22 7.91 -4.78
C ARG A 234 -23.02 9.36 -5.18
N THR A 235 -22.09 10.05 -4.51
CA THR A 235 -22.01 11.51 -4.60
C THR A 235 -20.63 12.04 -5.01
N GLY A 236 -19.61 11.20 -5.00
CA GLY A 236 -18.21 11.59 -5.15
C GLY A 236 -17.59 12.23 -3.90
N ASN A 237 -18.32 12.22 -2.75
CA ASN A 237 -17.87 12.76 -1.46
C ASN A 237 -18.12 11.71 -0.37
N PRO A 238 -17.09 11.28 0.40
CA PRO A 238 -17.23 10.25 1.43
C PRO A 238 -17.90 10.75 2.72
N GLN A 239 -18.21 12.04 2.85
CA GLN A 239 -18.79 12.62 4.07
C GLN A 239 -20.17 12.04 4.38
N HIS A 240 -20.36 11.61 5.63
CA HIS A 240 -21.64 11.25 6.21
C HIS A 240 -21.67 11.61 7.71
N SER A 241 -22.83 11.46 8.36
CA SER A 241 -23.04 11.91 9.75
C SER A 241 -22.33 11.06 10.81
N GLY A 242 -21.89 9.85 10.47
CA GLY A 242 -21.24 8.89 11.38
C GLY A 242 -19.73 9.10 11.56
N ILE A 243 -19.13 10.07 10.86
CA ILE A 243 -17.70 10.38 10.95
C ILE A 243 -17.47 11.89 11.15
N PRO A 244 -16.29 12.31 11.64
CA PRO A 244 -15.91 13.72 11.67
C PRO A 244 -15.98 14.40 10.31
N THR A 245 -16.05 15.74 10.29
CA THR A 245 -15.97 16.50 9.04
C THR A 245 -14.70 16.13 8.27
N TRP A 246 -14.87 15.73 7.00
CA TRP A 246 -13.79 15.25 6.15
C TRP A 246 -13.67 16.10 4.88
N PRO A 247 -12.93 17.22 4.91
CA PRO A 247 -12.67 18.01 3.73
C PRO A 247 -11.75 17.27 2.75
N ALA A 248 -11.89 17.56 1.46
CA ALA A 248 -10.94 17.10 0.46
C ALA A 248 -9.51 17.58 0.80
N SER A 249 -8.50 16.80 0.45
CA SER A 249 -7.11 17.19 0.58
C SER A 249 -6.75 18.31 -0.40
N THR A 250 -5.74 19.09 -0.05
CA THR A 250 -5.15 20.15 -0.90
C THR A 250 -3.70 19.76 -1.26
N PRO A 251 -3.06 20.44 -2.21
CA PRO A 251 -1.65 20.21 -2.52
C PRO A 251 -0.71 20.42 -1.32
N GLN A 252 -1.11 21.25 -0.34
CA GLN A 252 -0.31 21.55 0.86
C GLN A 252 -0.67 20.70 2.06
N GLN A 253 -1.90 20.16 2.11
CA GLN A 253 -2.43 19.46 3.26
C GLN A 253 -3.19 18.20 2.85
N GLU A 254 -2.69 17.05 3.24
CA GLU A 254 -3.41 15.80 3.19
C GLU A 254 -4.38 15.71 4.36
N ASN A 255 -5.68 15.62 4.07
CA ASN A 255 -6.75 15.46 5.06
C ASN A 255 -7.09 13.98 5.20
N THR A 256 -6.32 13.27 6.02
CA THR A 256 -6.47 11.83 6.19
C THR A 256 -7.50 11.50 7.27
N MET A 257 -8.51 10.71 6.93
CA MET A 257 -9.39 10.07 7.92
C MET A 257 -8.69 8.82 8.46
N LEU A 258 -8.33 8.84 9.73
CA LEU A 258 -7.82 7.66 10.42
C LEU A 258 -9.00 6.81 10.87
N PHE A 259 -9.06 5.60 10.36
CA PHE A 259 -10.04 4.60 10.74
C PHE A 259 -9.44 3.63 11.75
N ASP A 260 -9.82 3.78 13.00
CA ASP A 260 -9.51 2.92 14.13
C ASP A 260 -10.65 2.99 15.16
N SER A 261 -10.42 2.49 16.37
CA SER A 261 -11.41 2.54 17.46
C SER A 261 -11.87 3.96 17.82
N ALA A 262 -11.11 4.99 17.42
CA ALA A 262 -11.41 6.40 17.62
C ALA A 262 -11.25 7.18 16.32
N THR A 263 -12.10 6.86 15.32
CA THR A 263 -12.08 7.48 13.99
C THR A 263 -11.98 9.00 14.09
N ARG A 264 -10.96 9.58 13.43
CA ARG A 264 -10.65 11.01 13.49
C ARG A 264 -10.02 11.54 12.20
N LEU A 265 -10.20 12.82 11.93
CA LEU A 265 -9.45 13.54 10.91
C LEU A 265 -8.05 13.87 11.45
N ALA A 266 -7.01 13.56 10.70
CA ALA A 266 -5.61 13.77 11.08
C ALA A 266 -4.79 14.34 9.92
N PRO A 267 -4.79 15.67 9.74
CA PRO A 267 -4.09 16.30 8.63
C PRO A 267 -2.56 16.12 8.74
N ASN A 268 -1.94 15.59 7.67
CA ASN A 268 -0.47 15.39 7.57
C ASN A 268 0.16 14.62 8.77
N HIS A 269 -0.59 13.76 9.46
CA HIS A 269 -0.23 13.22 10.78
C HIS A 269 1.10 12.45 10.80
N ASP A 270 1.41 11.68 9.77
CA ASP A 270 2.60 10.84 9.69
C ASP A 270 3.64 11.34 8.67
N LYS A 271 3.43 12.50 8.07
CA LYS A 271 4.27 13.02 6.97
C LYS A 271 5.77 13.09 7.33
N ALA A 272 6.09 13.59 8.52
CA ALA A 272 7.48 13.69 8.97
C ALA A 272 8.09 12.31 9.26
N LEU A 273 7.29 11.43 9.87
CA LEU A 273 7.70 10.06 10.16
C LEU A 273 7.99 9.28 8.87
N ILE A 274 7.05 9.29 7.91
CA ILE A 274 7.21 8.57 6.64
C ILE A 274 8.45 9.05 5.88
N ALA A 275 8.67 10.36 5.80
CA ALA A 275 9.86 10.92 5.15
C ALA A 275 11.17 10.47 5.81
N ALA A 276 11.20 10.40 7.14
CA ALA A 276 12.39 9.96 7.88
C ALA A 276 12.57 8.42 7.85
N ALA A 277 11.48 7.66 7.85
CA ALA A 277 11.50 6.20 7.93
C ALA A 277 11.79 5.53 6.57
N LEU A 278 11.46 6.18 5.45
CA LEU A 278 11.52 5.59 4.11
C LEU A 278 12.85 4.90 3.80
N PRO A 279 14.05 5.49 4.01
CA PRO A 279 15.31 4.82 3.68
C PRO A 279 15.56 3.55 4.52
N ALA A 280 15.31 3.63 5.82
CA ALA A 280 15.62 2.54 6.75
C ALA A 280 14.65 1.37 6.62
N ILE A 281 13.35 1.64 6.53
CA ILE A 281 12.34 0.59 6.41
C ILE A 281 12.38 -0.05 5.03
N SER A 282 12.59 0.71 3.96
CA SER A 282 12.80 0.13 2.62
C SER A 282 13.99 -0.81 2.58
N ALA A 283 15.10 -0.45 3.24
CA ALA A 283 16.27 -1.34 3.34
C ALA A 283 16.01 -2.60 4.19
N LEU A 284 15.21 -2.49 5.26
CA LEU A 284 14.79 -3.63 6.07
C LEU A 284 13.91 -4.58 5.25
N MET A 285 12.93 -4.04 4.53
CA MET A 285 12.03 -4.83 3.67
C MET A 285 12.79 -5.54 2.56
N ALA A 286 13.70 -4.84 1.87
CA ALA A 286 14.51 -5.44 0.81
C ALA A 286 15.31 -6.66 1.31
N ARG A 287 15.83 -6.64 2.54
CA ARG A 287 16.51 -7.78 3.15
C ARG A 287 15.58 -8.95 3.47
N ASN A 288 14.34 -8.65 3.90
CA ASN A 288 13.38 -9.69 4.30
C ASN A 288 12.66 -10.34 3.10
N PHE A 289 12.59 -9.65 1.97
CA PHE A 289 11.95 -10.13 0.73
C PHE A 289 12.97 -10.55 -0.35
N ASP A 290 14.25 -10.71 0.01
CA ASP A 290 15.23 -11.27 -0.91
C ASP A 290 14.86 -12.72 -1.22
N PRO A 291 14.57 -13.07 -2.49
CA PRO A 291 14.22 -14.44 -2.88
C PRO A 291 15.30 -15.47 -2.53
N ASP A 292 16.56 -15.02 -2.45
CA ASP A 292 17.69 -15.90 -2.10
C ASP A 292 17.78 -16.17 -0.58
N SER A 293 17.09 -15.38 0.25
CA SER A 293 17.03 -15.56 1.71
C SER A 293 16.00 -16.59 2.18
N ILE A 294 15.10 -17.04 1.28
CA ILE A 294 14.01 -18.00 1.61
C ILE A 294 14.44 -19.46 1.46
N GLN A 295 15.71 -19.72 1.18
CA GLN A 295 16.24 -21.08 0.97
C GLN A 295 16.86 -21.70 2.24
N HIS A 296 16.28 -21.51 3.42
CA HIS A 296 16.70 -22.33 4.59
C HIS A 296 15.55 -22.63 5.53
#